data_67a3fd96455b4bf3c4f502e2ee618b25
#
_entry.id   67a3fd96455b4bf3c4f502e2ee618b25
#
_cell.length_a   1.000
_cell.length_b   1.000
_cell.length_c   1.000
_cell.angle_alpha   90.00
_cell.angle_beta   90.00
_cell.angle_gamma   90.00
#
_symmetry.space_group_name_H-M   'P 1'
#
loop_
_entity.id
_entity.type
_entity.pdbx_description
1 polymer ?
#
loop_
_entity_poly.entity_id
_entity_poly.type
_entity_poly.pdbx_seq_one_letter_code
_entity_poly.pdbx_strand_id
1 'polypeptide(L)'
;MNKPLIIEDGYIFIAVPALLAVLAGYFVNAYAAAVPALLALYFAYFFRNPHRTIPEDDTALLSPADGKVMSVEEVYEDLYLDKKCRKIVIFLSVFDVHVNRAPLAGTIDFQQYTCGGFRPAYKDGVGYENERYSVGVENNR
;
A
#
# COMPACT_ATOMS: atom_id res chain seq x y z
N MET A 1 -20.35 -6.31 3.63
CA MET A 1 -19.98 -6.13 2.21
C MET A 1 -18.80 -7.03 1.90
N ASN A 2 -18.90 -7.91 0.91
CA ASN A 2 -17.76 -8.72 0.46
C ASN A 2 -16.75 -7.81 -0.23
N LYS A 3 -15.57 -7.66 0.36
CA LYS A 3 -14.47 -6.92 -0.27
C LYS A 3 -13.92 -7.77 -1.43
N PRO A 4 -13.56 -7.16 -2.58
CA PRO A 4 -12.95 -7.90 -3.68
C PRO A 4 -11.60 -8.48 -3.25
N LEU A 5 -11.26 -9.67 -3.75
CA LEU A 5 -9.98 -10.35 -3.47
C LEU A 5 -8.77 -9.60 -4.04
N ILE A 6 -8.98 -8.80 -5.07
CA ILE A 6 -8.00 -7.95 -5.75
C ILE A 6 -8.59 -6.54 -5.78
N ILE A 7 -7.79 -5.52 -5.48
CA ILE A 7 -8.22 -4.13 -5.56
C ILE A 7 -8.45 -3.73 -7.03
N GLU A 8 -9.37 -2.78 -7.25
CA GLU A 8 -9.79 -2.36 -8.59
C GLU A 8 -8.63 -1.87 -9.45
N ASP A 9 -7.72 -1.09 -8.87
CA ASP A 9 -6.52 -0.60 -9.55
C ASP A 9 -5.61 -1.71 -10.08
N GLY A 10 -5.68 -2.91 -9.52
CA GLY A 10 -4.91 -4.08 -9.93
C GLY A 10 -5.37 -4.72 -11.22
N TYR A 11 -6.64 -4.55 -11.61
CA TYR A 11 -7.20 -5.30 -12.75
C TYR A 11 -6.50 -4.98 -14.08
N ILE A 12 -6.15 -3.73 -14.33
CA ILE A 12 -5.45 -3.35 -15.56
C ILE A 12 -4.06 -3.99 -15.65
N PHE A 13 -3.33 -4.00 -14.51
CA PHE A 13 -2.00 -4.59 -14.41
C PHE A 13 -2.01 -6.11 -14.58
N ILE A 14 -3.11 -6.77 -14.27
CA ILE A 14 -3.29 -8.21 -14.47
C ILE A 14 -3.76 -8.50 -15.89
N ALA A 15 -4.75 -7.75 -16.38
CA ALA A 15 -5.40 -8.02 -17.68
C ALA A 15 -4.46 -7.82 -18.86
N VAL A 16 -3.63 -6.76 -18.84
CA VAL A 16 -2.70 -6.47 -19.95
C VAL A 16 -1.67 -7.59 -20.12
N PRO A 17 -0.89 -8.01 -19.12
CA PRO A 17 0.05 -9.10 -19.31
C PRO A 17 -0.65 -10.46 -19.52
N ALA A 18 -1.84 -10.69 -18.97
CA ALA A 18 -2.59 -11.90 -19.26
C ALA A 18 -3.00 -11.97 -20.75
N LEU A 19 -3.47 -10.86 -21.33
CA LEU A 19 -3.76 -10.77 -22.76
C LEU A 19 -2.50 -11.00 -23.60
N LEU A 20 -1.38 -10.37 -23.22
CA LEU A 20 -0.10 -10.58 -23.89
C LEU A 20 0.37 -12.03 -23.82
N ALA A 21 0.14 -12.73 -22.72
CA ALA A 21 0.46 -14.14 -22.58
C ALA A 21 -0.36 -15.00 -23.57
N VAL A 22 -1.66 -14.72 -23.69
CA VAL A 22 -2.54 -15.42 -24.65
C VAL A 22 -2.07 -15.17 -26.10
N LEU A 23 -1.82 -13.92 -26.46
CA LEU A 23 -1.36 -13.56 -27.82
C LEU A 23 0.01 -14.16 -28.12
N ALA A 24 0.95 -14.11 -27.19
CA ALA A 24 2.28 -14.71 -27.36
C ALA A 24 2.19 -16.24 -27.50
N GLY A 25 1.35 -16.89 -26.73
CA GLY A 25 1.11 -18.33 -26.82
C GLY A 25 0.48 -18.75 -28.16
N TYR A 26 -0.44 -17.93 -28.67
CA TYR A 26 -1.13 -18.21 -29.93
C TYR A 26 -0.24 -17.91 -31.15
N PHE A 27 0.42 -16.76 -31.20
CA PHE A 27 1.14 -16.29 -32.39
C PHE A 27 2.63 -16.69 -32.43
N VAL A 28 3.21 -17.02 -31.26
CA VAL A 28 4.65 -17.33 -31.17
C VAL A 28 4.87 -18.75 -30.67
N ASN A 29 4.80 -18.97 -29.38
CA ASN A 29 4.88 -20.29 -28.74
C ASN A 29 4.62 -20.20 -27.22
N ALA A 30 4.52 -21.33 -26.56
CA ALA A 30 4.28 -21.42 -25.12
C ALA A 30 5.41 -20.80 -24.25
N TYR A 31 6.65 -20.81 -24.72
CA TYR A 31 7.77 -20.21 -23.97
C TYR A 31 7.67 -18.67 -23.98
N ALA A 32 7.26 -18.09 -25.10
CA ALA A 32 7.03 -16.65 -25.19
C ALA A 32 5.88 -16.19 -24.29
N ALA A 33 4.87 -17.04 -24.06
CA ALA A 33 3.77 -16.76 -23.15
C ALA A 33 4.17 -16.79 -21.67
N ALA A 34 5.22 -17.52 -21.31
CA ALA A 34 5.58 -17.77 -19.91
C ALA A 34 5.90 -16.48 -19.13
N VAL A 35 6.67 -15.56 -19.73
CA VAL A 35 7.07 -14.32 -19.04
C VAL A 35 5.86 -13.42 -18.74
N PRO A 36 5.00 -13.06 -19.70
CA PRO A 36 3.83 -12.25 -19.41
C PRO A 36 2.82 -12.98 -18.51
N ALA A 37 2.71 -14.31 -18.57
CA ALA A 37 1.87 -15.07 -17.64
C ALA A 37 2.38 -14.97 -16.20
N LEU A 38 3.68 -15.13 -15.97
CA LEU A 38 4.30 -14.96 -14.64
C LEU A 38 4.12 -13.53 -14.13
N LEU A 39 4.20 -12.53 -15.00
CA LEU A 39 3.96 -11.13 -14.65
C LEU A 39 2.50 -10.89 -14.23
N ALA A 40 1.54 -11.48 -14.94
CA ALA A 40 0.13 -11.41 -14.56
C ALA A 40 -0.13 -12.05 -13.19
N LEU A 41 0.47 -13.21 -12.91
CA LEU A 41 0.39 -13.88 -11.62
C LEU A 41 1.03 -13.05 -10.50
N TYR A 42 2.17 -12.42 -10.78
CA TYR A 42 2.82 -11.52 -9.83
C TYR A 42 1.93 -10.33 -9.50
N PHE A 43 1.32 -9.68 -10.47
CA PHE A 43 0.40 -8.57 -10.22
C PHE A 43 -0.86 -9.01 -9.47
N ALA A 44 -1.42 -10.19 -9.77
CA ALA A 44 -2.51 -10.74 -9.00
C ALA A 44 -2.13 -10.96 -7.52
N TYR A 45 -0.90 -11.39 -7.28
CA TYR A 45 -0.34 -11.52 -5.93
C TYR A 45 -0.10 -10.17 -5.27
N PHE A 46 0.49 -9.20 -5.98
CA PHE A 46 0.81 -7.86 -5.48
C PHE A 46 -0.45 -7.08 -5.07
N PHE A 47 -1.48 -7.08 -5.92
CA PHE A 47 -2.74 -6.36 -5.70
C PHE A 47 -3.78 -7.16 -4.89
N ARG A 48 -3.38 -8.27 -4.26
CA ARG A 48 -4.27 -9.06 -3.42
C ARG A 48 -4.80 -8.25 -2.24
N ASN A 49 -6.06 -8.44 -1.90
CA ASN A 49 -6.71 -7.77 -0.77
C ASN A 49 -7.30 -8.81 0.20
N PRO A 50 -6.46 -9.47 1.02
CA PRO A 50 -6.93 -10.49 1.94
C PRO A 50 -7.82 -9.88 3.02
N HIS A 51 -8.80 -10.64 3.46
CA HIS A 51 -9.66 -10.25 4.57
C HIS A 51 -8.81 -10.15 5.86
N ARG A 52 -9.05 -9.10 6.66
CA ARG A 52 -8.44 -8.93 7.97
C ARG A 52 -9.52 -8.87 9.03
N THR A 53 -9.37 -9.65 10.09
CA THR A 53 -10.24 -9.59 11.26
C THR A 53 -9.90 -8.34 12.06
N ILE A 54 -10.90 -7.50 12.29
CA ILE A 54 -10.77 -6.30 13.12
C ILE A 54 -11.03 -6.73 14.56
N PRO A 55 -10.13 -6.43 15.53
CA PRO A 55 -10.39 -6.69 16.95
C PRO A 55 -11.63 -5.90 17.41
N GLU A 56 -12.34 -6.47 18.38
CA GLU A 56 -13.52 -5.84 19.02
C GLU A 56 -13.11 -4.81 20.08
N ASP A 57 -11.97 -4.17 19.92
CA ASP A 57 -11.46 -3.13 20.81
C ASP A 57 -11.58 -1.77 20.13
N ASP A 58 -12.58 -1.03 20.53
CA ASP A 58 -12.86 0.31 20.00
C ASP A 58 -11.76 1.34 20.29
N THR A 59 -10.85 1.05 21.23
CA THR A 59 -9.72 1.93 21.58
C THR A 59 -8.46 1.62 20.78
N ALA A 60 -8.44 0.49 20.07
CA ALA A 60 -7.27 0.04 19.33
C ALA A 60 -7.03 0.89 18.08
N LEU A 61 -5.80 1.38 17.94
CA LEU A 61 -5.30 1.94 16.69
C LEU A 61 -4.71 0.80 15.86
N LEU A 62 -5.28 0.55 14.70
CA LEU A 62 -4.87 -0.56 13.84
C LEU A 62 -3.71 -0.16 12.93
N SER A 63 -2.84 -1.11 12.59
CA SER A 63 -1.82 -0.87 11.58
C SER A 63 -2.47 -0.59 10.22
N PRO A 64 -2.12 0.52 9.56
CA PRO A 64 -2.65 0.83 8.23
C PRO A 64 -2.07 -0.07 7.13
N ALA A 65 -0.99 -0.80 7.42
CA ALA A 65 -0.24 -1.56 6.42
C ALA A 65 0.22 -2.92 6.96
N ASP A 66 0.32 -3.89 6.05
CA ASP A 66 0.82 -5.25 6.32
C ASP A 66 2.34 -5.30 6.07
N GLY A 67 3.13 -4.62 6.89
CA GLY A 67 4.57 -4.52 6.69
C GLY A 67 5.37 -4.76 7.97
N LYS A 68 6.66 -4.45 7.89
CA LYS A 68 7.58 -4.54 9.03
C LYS A 68 7.73 -3.17 9.69
N VAL A 69 7.52 -3.09 11.00
CA VAL A 69 7.83 -1.89 11.78
C VAL A 69 9.35 -1.69 11.80
N MET A 70 9.80 -0.54 11.29
CA MET A 70 11.20 -0.17 11.22
C MET A 70 11.62 0.66 12.42
N SER A 71 10.80 1.64 12.82
CA SER A 71 11.06 2.45 14.00
C SER A 71 9.77 2.88 14.69
N VAL A 72 9.89 3.18 15.98
CA VAL A 72 8.87 3.82 16.81
C VAL A 72 9.58 4.94 17.57
N GLU A 73 9.22 6.18 17.30
CA GLU A 73 9.93 7.37 17.79
C GLU A 73 8.92 8.40 18.30
N GLU A 74 9.34 9.21 19.25
CA GLU A 74 8.63 10.45 19.60
C GLU A 74 9.20 11.59 18.77
N VAL A 75 8.34 12.25 18.02
CA VAL A 75 8.71 13.37 17.15
C VAL A 75 7.75 14.55 17.37
N TYR A 76 8.21 15.74 17.01
CA TYR A 76 7.30 16.86 16.83
C TYR A 76 6.78 16.83 15.39
N GLU A 77 5.48 16.79 15.22
CA GLU A 77 4.82 16.82 13.91
C GLU A 77 4.29 18.23 13.69
N ASP A 78 4.85 18.91 12.68
CA ASP A 78 4.66 20.35 12.40
C ASP A 78 3.74 20.62 11.20
N LEU A 79 3.29 19.57 10.49
CA LEU A 79 2.49 19.74 9.29
C LEU A 79 0.99 19.86 9.58
N TYR A 80 0.50 19.05 10.51
CA TYR A 80 -0.92 18.92 10.80
C TYR A 80 -1.25 18.93 12.30
N LEU A 81 -0.53 18.12 13.10
CA LEU A 81 -0.83 17.98 14.52
C LEU A 81 -0.29 19.13 15.38
N ASP A 82 0.79 19.78 14.94
CA ASP A 82 1.53 20.84 15.65
C ASP A 82 1.83 20.48 17.12
N LYS A 83 2.23 19.23 17.36
CA LYS A 83 2.53 18.69 18.70
C LYS A 83 3.47 17.51 18.68
N LYS A 84 3.95 17.12 19.85
CA LYS A 84 4.68 15.86 20.04
C LYS A 84 3.73 14.68 19.83
N CYS A 85 4.15 13.75 19.00
CA CYS A 85 3.41 12.54 18.68
C CYS A 85 4.33 11.33 18.56
N ARG A 86 3.72 10.15 18.53
CA ARG A 86 4.44 8.90 18.27
C ARG A 86 4.40 8.59 16.79
N LYS A 87 5.56 8.57 16.16
CA LYS A 87 5.77 8.17 14.78
C LYS A 87 6.09 6.68 14.71
N ILE A 88 5.36 5.95 13.89
CA ILE A 88 5.61 4.54 13.59
C ILE A 88 5.91 4.44 12.10
N VAL A 89 7.08 3.92 11.77
CA VAL A 89 7.49 3.71 10.38
C VAL A 89 7.31 2.23 10.02
N ILE A 90 6.53 1.98 8.97
CA ILE A 90 6.25 0.63 8.47
C ILE A 90 6.77 0.51 7.05
N PHE A 91 7.66 -0.43 6.81
CA PHE A 91 8.19 -0.75 5.48
C PHE A 91 7.39 -1.87 4.84
N LEU A 92 6.97 -1.64 3.60
CA LEU A 92 6.30 -2.61 2.74
C LEU A 92 7.28 -3.15 1.70
N SER A 93 7.58 -4.44 1.77
CA SER A 93 8.32 -5.15 0.72
C SER A 93 7.39 -5.41 -0.47
N VAL A 94 7.92 -5.52 -1.68
CA VAL A 94 7.15 -5.84 -2.91
C VAL A 94 6.39 -7.17 -2.84
N PHE A 95 6.67 -8.02 -1.84
CA PHE A 95 5.95 -9.27 -1.57
C PHE A 95 4.85 -9.12 -0.52
N ASP A 96 4.77 -7.97 0.17
CA ASP A 96 3.74 -7.69 1.15
C ASP A 96 2.43 -7.24 0.48
N VAL A 97 1.35 -7.15 1.24
CA VAL A 97 0.09 -6.62 0.75
C VAL A 97 0.17 -5.10 0.64
N HIS A 98 0.11 -4.57 -0.59
CA HIS A 98 0.22 -3.13 -0.86
C HIS A 98 -1.13 -2.39 -0.77
N VAL A 99 -2.00 -2.83 0.14
CA VAL A 99 -3.28 -2.17 0.41
C VAL A 99 -3.21 -1.48 1.77
N ASN A 100 -3.18 -0.16 1.76
CA ASN A 100 -3.30 0.62 2.98
C ASN A 100 -4.77 0.74 3.41
N ARG A 101 -5.00 0.73 4.72
CA ARG A 101 -6.33 0.80 5.33
C ARG A 101 -6.37 1.91 6.37
N ALA A 102 -7.55 2.47 6.60
CA ALA A 102 -7.75 3.44 7.67
C ALA A 102 -7.40 2.78 9.03
N PRO A 103 -6.51 3.39 9.84
CA PRO A 103 -6.11 2.85 11.13
C PRO A 103 -7.20 2.94 12.19
N LEU A 104 -8.17 3.81 11.98
CA LEU A 104 -9.30 4.05 12.87
C LEU A 104 -10.50 4.58 12.06
N ALA A 105 -11.69 4.50 12.65
CA ALA A 105 -12.86 5.19 12.12
C ALA A 105 -12.77 6.67 12.50
N GLY A 106 -13.04 7.56 11.53
CA GLY A 106 -12.94 8.99 11.75
C GLY A 106 -13.27 9.79 10.51
N THR A 107 -13.09 11.11 10.60
CA THR A 107 -13.25 12.03 9.48
C THR A 107 -11.89 12.43 8.93
N ILE A 108 -11.74 12.42 7.62
CA ILE A 108 -10.53 12.94 6.96
C ILE A 108 -10.70 14.46 6.90
N ASP A 109 -9.86 15.20 7.61
CA ASP A 109 -9.89 16.66 7.68
C ASP A 109 -8.63 17.32 7.13
N PHE A 110 -7.59 16.52 6.85
CA PHE A 110 -6.37 16.99 6.22
C PHE A 110 -5.91 16.04 5.12
N GLN A 111 -5.52 16.62 3.97
CA GLN A 111 -4.93 15.89 2.86
C GLN A 111 -3.89 16.77 2.18
N GLN A 112 -2.69 16.23 1.97
CA GLN A 112 -1.63 16.94 1.26
C GLN A 112 -0.78 16.01 0.43
N TYR A 113 -0.69 16.34 -0.85
CA TYR A 113 0.30 15.74 -1.76
C TYR A 113 1.59 16.57 -1.71
N THR A 114 2.73 15.90 -1.60
CA THR A 114 4.05 16.52 -1.63
C THR A 114 4.87 15.87 -2.73
N CYS A 115 5.25 16.65 -3.74
CA CYS A 115 6.18 16.21 -4.78
C CYS A 115 7.53 15.86 -4.17
N GLY A 116 8.19 14.83 -4.72
CA GLY A 116 9.49 14.39 -4.25
C GLY A 116 10.16 13.42 -5.22
N GLY A 117 11.23 12.80 -4.77
CA GLY A 117 11.93 11.76 -5.53
C GLY A 117 11.32 10.38 -5.37
N PHE A 118 11.95 9.40 -6.04
CA PHE A 118 11.60 7.97 -5.96
C PHE A 118 12.81 7.17 -5.48
N ARG A 119 13.34 7.52 -4.31
CA ARG A 119 14.48 6.80 -3.73
C ARG A 119 14.01 5.54 -3.03
N PRO A 120 14.85 4.48 -2.99
CA PRO A 120 14.50 3.22 -2.31
C PRO A 120 14.07 3.44 -0.86
N ALA A 121 12.88 2.99 -0.50
CA ALA A 121 12.24 3.25 0.79
C ALA A 121 12.94 2.63 2.02
N TYR A 122 13.89 1.72 1.79
CA TYR A 122 14.70 1.10 2.87
C TYR A 122 15.88 1.97 3.34
N LYS A 123 16.15 3.12 2.69
CA LYS A 123 17.23 4.04 3.11
C LYS A 123 16.72 5.02 4.15
N ASP A 124 17.57 5.35 5.10
CA ASP A 124 17.27 6.34 6.15
C ASP A 124 17.01 7.74 5.56
N GLY A 125 16.09 8.48 6.15
CA GLY A 125 15.78 9.87 5.76
C GLY A 125 14.93 10.05 4.50
N VAL A 126 14.71 8.99 3.72
CA VAL A 126 14.04 9.05 2.41
C VAL A 126 12.55 9.43 2.52
N GLY A 127 11.92 9.21 3.65
CA GLY A 127 10.50 9.53 3.86
C GLY A 127 10.16 11.02 3.71
N TYR A 128 11.13 11.92 3.89
CA TYR A 128 10.95 13.37 3.69
C TYR A 128 11.30 13.84 2.27
N GLU A 129 12.12 13.08 1.55
CA GLU A 129 12.60 13.43 0.20
C GLU A 129 11.75 12.82 -0.91
N ASN A 130 11.06 11.72 -0.62
CA ASN A 130 10.22 11.04 -1.59
C ASN A 130 8.84 11.69 -1.72
N GLU A 131 8.27 11.49 -2.91
CA GLU A 131 6.86 11.75 -3.15
C GLU A 131 5.99 11.07 -2.08
N ARG A 132 5.03 11.82 -1.51
CA ARG A 132 4.17 11.32 -0.47
C ARG A 132 2.79 11.95 -0.49
N TYR A 133 1.83 11.21 0.00
CA TYR A 133 0.48 11.69 0.26
C TYR A 133 0.19 11.59 1.75
N SER A 134 -0.05 12.73 2.39
CA SER A 134 -0.35 12.84 3.82
C SER A 134 -1.86 12.93 4.02
N VAL A 135 -2.39 12.18 4.97
CA VAL A 135 -3.81 12.15 5.31
C VAL A 135 -3.95 12.29 6.82
N GLY A 136 -4.66 13.32 7.27
CA GLY A 136 -5.10 13.49 8.66
C GLY A 136 -6.48 12.90 8.86
N VAL A 137 -6.63 12.12 9.94
CA VAL A 137 -7.91 11.52 10.32
C VAL A 137 -8.21 11.92 11.75
N GLU A 138 -9.30 12.63 11.95
CA GLU A 138 -9.80 13.01 13.27
C GLU A 138 -10.83 11.99 13.76
N ASN A 139 -10.69 11.62 15.03
CA ASN A 139 -11.67 10.80 15.75
C ASN A 139 -12.02 11.50 17.08
N ASN A 140 -13.30 11.74 17.31
CA ASN A 140 -13.84 12.41 18.50
C ASN A 140 -13.89 11.49 19.75
N ARG A 141 -12.93 10.58 19.89
CA ARG A 141 -12.83 9.68 21.06
C ARG A 141 -11.70 10.07 21.99
#